data_e6cedc11e74ce692d8d2d11ebe3d2af4
#
_entry.id   e6cedc11e74ce692d8d2d11ebe3d2af4
#
_cell.length_a   1.000
_cell.length_b   1.000
_cell.length_c   1.000
_cell.angle_alpha   90.00
_cell.angle_beta   90.00
_cell.angle_gamma   90.00
#
_symmetry.space_group_name_H-M   'P 1'
#
loop_
_entity.id
_entity.type
_entity.pdbx_description
1 polymer ?
#
loop_
_entity_poly.entity_id
_entity_poly.type
_entity_poly.pdbx_seq_one_letter_code
_entity_poly.pdbx_strand_id
1 'polypeptide(L)'
;MSIRNLFSWLLIVATITLSARAFAEGEWVVEKTFHVGGEGGFDYITVDAKSHRLYVPRSTHTMVIDAESGETVADINGQEHNHGVAVVPELARGFISDGAGSIVMFDLKTNAVLGTVVAKDDADGIVYDKSTGLVLVACGDAGVLITLKADADPKTAVIDTPIELGGKPEFLAVDGAGKVYVNLEDKDQVAVVDLKTRKVLAHWPVAPGGSPVGLSIDTEKHRLFIGCRKPQKMLVMSTDDGKVVGDLPIAVGVDATRWDGHQAFASTREGKLSVAEEKGGKWETVQTVTTGLGTKTMDIDNAAHKIYLPTAEFEEAKPGARPVAKQGTFMIVVVGRR
;
A
#
# COMPACT_ATOMS: atom_id res chain seq x y z
N MET A 1 89.35 6.38 -7.27
CA MET A 1 88.57 6.38 -6.00
C MET A 1 87.40 7.36 -6.20
N SER A 2 86.23 6.87 -6.41
CA SER A 2 85.04 7.71 -6.46
C SER A 2 83.84 6.90 -5.91
N ILE A 3 83.34 7.36 -4.80
CA ILE A 3 82.19 6.77 -4.07
C ILE A 3 80.94 7.35 -4.66
N ARG A 4 80.06 6.50 -5.27
CA ARG A 4 78.73 6.89 -5.76
C ARG A 4 77.73 6.54 -4.70
N ASN A 5 77.09 7.57 -4.12
CA ASN A 5 75.98 7.45 -3.19
C ASN A 5 74.69 7.10 -3.98
N LEU A 6 74.09 5.95 -3.68
CA LEU A 6 72.74 5.61 -4.10
C LEU A 6 71.75 6.18 -3.05
N PHE A 7 70.98 7.15 -3.45
CA PHE A 7 69.76 7.57 -2.71
C PHE A 7 68.61 6.68 -3.13
N SER A 8 68.13 5.82 -2.23
CA SER A 8 66.88 5.07 -2.36
C SER A 8 65.70 5.95 -1.92
N TRP A 9 64.83 6.28 -2.85
CA TRP A 9 63.54 6.93 -2.54
C TRP A 9 62.56 5.86 -2.17
N LEU A 10 62.12 5.81 -0.91
CA LEU A 10 60.97 5.03 -0.46
C LEU A 10 59.69 5.82 -0.80
N LEU A 11 58.92 5.34 -1.79
CA LEU A 11 57.57 5.83 -2.03
C LEU A 11 56.63 5.19 -1.00
N ILE A 12 56.14 5.98 -0.03
CA ILE A 12 55.06 5.59 0.86
C ILE A 12 53.74 5.85 0.12
N VAL A 13 53.13 4.79 -0.39
CA VAL A 13 51.74 4.84 -0.92
C VAL A 13 50.82 4.81 0.28
N ALA A 14 50.30 5.95 0.67
CA ALA A 14 49.21 6.04 1.65
C ALA A 14 47.91 5.62 0.98
N THR A 15 47.46 4.40 1.22
CA THR A 15 46.12 3.94 0.87
C THR A 15 45.11 4.63 1.78
N ILE A 16 44.45 5.67 1.26
CA ILE A 16 43.28 6.27 1.92
C ILE A 16 42.09 5.29 1.73
N THR A 17 41.85 4.46 2.75
CA THR A 17 40.61 3.70 2.84
C THR A 17 39.47 4.68 3.14
N LEU A 18 38.72 5.07 2.12
CA LEU A 18 37.44 5.74 2.31
C LEU A 18 36.50 4.71 2.97
N SER A 19 36.39 4.78 4.29
CA SER A 19 35.33 4.10 5.01
C SER A 19 34.02 4.80 4.62
N ALA A 20 33.24 4.20 3.72
CA ALA A 20 31.87 4.58 3.53
C ALA A 20 31.19 4.42 4.90
N ARG A 21 30.97 5.54 5.61
CA ARG A 21 30.07 5.56 6.74
C ARG A 21 28.69 5.24 6.16
N ALA A 22 28.20 4.01 6.41
CA ALA A 22 26.77 3.76 6.35
C ALA A 22 26.15 4.76 7.32
N PHE A 23 25.49 5.77 6.79
CA PHE A 23 24.62 6.62 7.59
C PHE A 23 23.62 5.66 8.22
N ALA A 24 23.58 5.61 9.55
CA ALA A 24 22.49 4.96 10.25
C ALA A 24 21.22 5.63 9.71
N GLU A 25 20.38 4.82 9.06
CA GLU A 25 19.12 5.32 8.51
C GLU A 25 18.32 5.94 9.65
N GLY A 26 17.75 7.13 9.43
CA GLY A 26 17.04 7.87 10.46
C GLY A 26 15.83 7.08 10.98
N GLU A 27 15.47 7.35 12.22
CA GLU A 27 14.34 6.73 12.91
C GLU A 27 13.01 7.24 12.33
N TRP A 28 12.04 6.37 12.15
CA TRP A 28 10.66 6.73 11.81
C TRP A 28 9.95 7.25 13.05
N VAL A 29 9.36 8.43 12.94
CA VAL A 29 8.67 9.08 14.06
C VAL A 29 7.36 9.70 13.61
N VAL A 30 6.38 9.77 14.49
CA VAL A 30 5.19 10.60 14.24
C VAL A 30 5.64 12.07 14.23
N GLU A 31 5.54 12.71 13.06
CA GLU A 31 5.92 14.12 12.89
C GLU A 31 4.78 15.06 13.27
N LYS A 32 3.58 14.73 12.82
CA LYS A 32 2.38 15.54 13.01
C LYS A 32 1.12 14.71 12.82
N THR A 33 -0.01 15.28 13.20
CA THR A 33 -1.34 14.76 12.94
C THR A 33 -2.18 15.87 12.32
N PHE A 34 -2.79 15.60 11.17
CA PHE A 34 -3.77 16.48 10.58
C PHE A 34 -5.14 16.17 11.18
N HIS A 35 -5.77 17.17 11.79
CA HIS A 35 -7.13 17.09 12.32
C HIS A 35 -8.09 17.56 11.21
N VAL A 36 -8.55 16.65 10.40
CA VAL A 36 -9.33 16.95 9.18
C VAL A 36 -10.81 17.08 9.47
N GLY A 37 -11.34 16.20 10.33
CA GLY A 37 -12.78 16.18 10.65
C GLY A 37 -13.64 15.58 9.54
N GLY A 38 -14.87 16.06 9.41
CA GLY A 38 -15.85 15.55 8.43
C GLY A 38 -16.54 14.27 8.88
N GLU A 39 -17.54 13.84 8.08
CA GLU A 39 -18.36 12.66 8.33
C GLU A 39 -17.91 11.45 7.53
N GLY A 40 -18.46 10.28 7.85
CA GLY A 40 -18.19 9.00 7.19
C GLY A 40 -17.07 8.19 7.83
N GLY A 41 -16.99 6.94 7.44
CA GLY A 41 -15.88 6.04 7.78
C GLY A 41 -14.58 6.46 7.09
N PHE A 42 -13.58 5.59 7.10
CA PHE A 42 -12.36 5.75 6.31
C PHE A 42 -11.79 4.37 6.01
N ASP A 43 -11.14 4.27 4.85
CA ASP A 43 -10.50 3.03 4.43
C ASP A 43 -9.13 3.30 3.76
N TYR A 44 -8.81 2.66 2.64
CA TYR A 44 -7.48 2.78 2.01
C TYR A 44 -7.19 4.22 1.56
N ILE A 45 -6.21 4.83 2.19
CA ILE A 45 -5.67 6.11 1.75
C ILE A 45 -4.74 5.89 0.54
N THR A 46 -4.74 6.82 -0.40
CA THR A 46 -3.83 6.82 -1.56
C THR A 46 -3.06 8.13 -1.62
N VAL A 47 -1.76 8.04 -1.80
CA VAL A 47 -0.86 9.18 -1.96
C VAL A 47 -0.56 9.40 -3.45
N ASP A 48 -0.90 10.57 -3.98
CA ASP A 48 -0.31 11.09 -5.22
C ASP A 48 0.86 12.01 -4.86
N ALA A 49 2.04 11.44 -4.76
CA ALA A 49 3.27 12.18 -4.42
C ALA A 49 3.58 13.31 -5.41
N LYS A 50 3.20 13.16 -6.69
CA LYS A 50 3.48 14.15 -7.73
C LYS A 50 2.65 15.43 -7.58
N SER A 51 1.40 15.30 -7.16
CA SER A 51 0.49 16.43 -6.96
C SER A 51 0.41 16.87 -5.51
N HIS A 52 1.10 16.19 -4.58
CA HIS A 52 1.02 16.39 -3.14
C HIS A 52 -0.43 16.27 -2.63
N ARG A 53 -1.14 15.21 -3.07
CA ARG A 53 -2.54 14.94 -2.69
C ARG A 53 -2.68 13.59 -2.02
N LEU A 54 -3.54 13.59 -1.00
CA LEU A 54 -4.03 12.38 -0.37
C LEU A 54 -5.50 12.21 -0.77
N TYR A 55 -5.86 11.03 -1.21
CA TYR A 55 -7.24 10.63 -1.48
C TYR A 55 -7.69 9.67 -0.41
N VAL A 56 -8.74 10.01 0.31
CA VAL A 56 -9.26 9.22 1.42
C VAL A 56 -10.72 8.90 1.20
N PRO A 57 -11.08 7.62 0.97
CA PRO A 57 -12.46 7.18 0.95
C PRO A 57 -13.14 7.44 2.30
N ARG A 58 -14.33 8.04 2.27
CA ARG A 58 -15.12 8.43 3.44
C ARG A 58 -16.55 7.87 3.38
N SER A 59 -16.68 6.63 2.95
CA SER A 59 -17.94 5.90 2.71
C SER A 59 -18.75 6.46 1.52
N THR A 60 -19.25 7.68 1.60
CA THR A 60 -20.15 8.29 0.59
C THR A 60 -19.46 9.28 -0.35
N HIS A 61 -18.23 9.63 -0.05
CA HIS A 61 -17.42 10.56 -0.84
C HIS A 61 -15.94 10.24 -0.64
N THR A 62 -15.08 10.79 -1.50
CA THR A 62 -13.63 10.72 -1.34
C THR A 62 -13.08 12.11 -1.07
N MET A 63 -12.50 12.31 0.13
CA MET A 63 -11.81 13.56 0.47
C MET A 63 -10.49 13.65 -0.28
N VAL A 64 -10.22 14.82 -0.85
CA VAL A 64 -8.92 15.18 -1.44
C VAL A 64 -8.26 16.16 -0.48
N ILE A 65 -7.10 15.79 0.03
CA ILE A 65 -6.42 16.53 1.09
C ILE A 65 -5.02 16.90 0.61
N ASP A 66 -4.58 18.10 0.93
CA ASP A 66 -3.21 18.54 0.68
C ASP A 66 -2.24 17.81 1.65
N ALA A 67 -1.25 17.11 1.11
CA ALA A 67 -0.35 16.26 1.87
C ALA A 67 0.64 17.03 2.76
N GLU A 68 0.80 18.35 2.55
CA GLU A 68 1.70 19.19 3.35
C GLU A 68 0.97 19.89 4.50
N SER A 69 -0.18 20.49 4.19
CA SER A 69 -0.97 21.28 5.15
C SER A 69 -2.02 20.45 5.90
N GLY A 70 -2.54 19.37 5.29
CA GLY A 70 -3.69 18.61 5.80
C GLY A 70 -5.03 19.28 5.53
N GLU A 71 -5.06 20.34 4.73
CA GLU A 71 -6.30 21.03 4.36
C GLU A 71 -7.10 20.22 3.33
N THR A 72 -8.41 20.16 3.49
CA THR A 72 -9.31 19.58 2.50
C THR A 72 -9.38 20.49 1.28
N VAL A 73 -9.00 19.93 0.11
CA VAL A 73 -8.99 20.65 -1.17
C VAL A 73 -10.32 20.46 -1.91
N ALA A 74 -10.90 19.25 -1.83
CA ALA A 74 -12.15 18.90 -2.49
C ALA A 74 -12.78 17.66 -1.85
N ASP A 75 -14.07 17.46 -2.16
CA ASP A 75 -14.81 16.22 -1.94
C ASP A 75 -15.35 15.70 -3.28
N ILE A 76 -14.98 14.48 -3.63
CA ILE A 76 -15.50 13.79 -4.80
C ILE A 76 -16.71 12.97 -4.33
N ASN A 77 -17.93 13.40 -4.70
CA ASN A 77 -19.18 12.81 -4.25
C ASN A 77 -19.68 11.71 -5.20
N GLY A 78 -20.73 10.99 -4.79
CA GLY A 78 -21.44 10.02 -5.64
C GLY A 78 -20.98 8.57 -5.43
N GLN A 79 -20.48 8.25 -4.27
CA GLN A 79 -20.23 6.88 -3.82
C GLN A 79 -21.25 6.51 -2.71
N GLU A 80 -21.42 5.21 -2.46
CA GLU A 80 -22.28 4.70 -1.37
C GLU A 80 -21.47 3.96 -0.31
N HIS A 81 -20.41 3.23 -0.71
CA HIS A 81 -19.56 2.45 0.18
C HIS A 81 -18.13 2.32 -0.40
N ASN A 82 -17.46 3.45 -0.54
CA ASN A 82 -16.15 3.48 -1.20
C ASN A 82 -15.01 2.94 -0.31
N HIS A 83 -13.99 2.33 -0.96
CA HIS A 83 -12.88 1.66 -0.28
C HIS A 83 -11.51 2.17 -0.68
N GLY A 84 -11.21 2.29 -1.96
CA GLY A 84 -9.87 2.61 -2.44
C GLY A 84 -9.85 3.58 -3.62
N VAL A 85 -8.67 4.13 -3.90
CA VAL A 85 -8.45 5.04 -5.02
C VAL A 85 -7.19 4.61 -5.78
N ALA A 86 -7.28 4.55 -7.11
CA ALA A 86 -6.13 4.44 -7.98
C ALA A 86 -5.96 5.72 -8.79
N VAL A 87 -4.73 6.25 -8.86
CA VAL A 87 -4.40 7.44 -9.64
C VAL A 87 -3.60 7.06 -10.88
N VAL A 88 -3.91 7.71 -12.01
CA VAL A 88 -3.26 7.53 -13.31
C VAL A 88 -2.81 8.91 -13.81
N PRO A 89 -1.67 9.42 -13.30
CA PRO A 89 -1.23 10.80 -13.53
C PRO A 89 -1.00 11.14 -15.01
N GLU A 90 -0.57 10.18 -15.82
CA GLU A 90 -0.34 10.37 -17.26
C GLU A 90 -1.62 10.61 -18.06
N LEU A 91 -2.75 10.16 -17.55
CA LEU A 91 -4.08 10.41 -18.13
C LEU A 91 -4.85 11.51 -17.40
N ALA A 92 -4.27 12.08 -16.33
CA ALA A 92 -4.93 13.00 -15.40
C ALA A 92 -6.26 12.41 -14.87
N ARG A 93 -6.33 11.11 -14.60
CA ARG A 93 -7.51 10.40 -14.15
C ARG A 93 -7.31 9.70 -12.82
N GLY A 94 -8.36 9.66 -12.03
CA GLY A 94 -8.46 8.82 -10.84
C GLY A 94 -9.67 7.88 -10.93
N PHE A 95 -9.61 6.81 -10.17
CA PHE A 95 -10.63 5.76 -10.11
C PHE A 95 -10.87 5.43 -8.63
N ILE A 96 -12.13 5.37 -8.24
CA ILE A 96 -12.55 5.05 -6.88
C ILE A 96 -13.34 3.74 -6.94
N SER A 97 -12.95 2.75 -6.15
CA SER A 97 -13.74 1.53 -5.96
C SER A 97 -14.87 1.80 -4.96
N ASP A 98 -16.06 1.34 -5.30
CA ASP A 98 -17.25 1.50 -4.48
C ASP A 98 -17.92 0.13 -4.28
N GLY A 99 -17.95 -0.32 -3.04
CA GLY A 99 -18.51 -1.63 -2.63
C GLY A 99 -19.96 -1.84 -3.01
N ALA A 100 -20.71 -0.76 -3.30
CA ALA A 100 -22.04 -0.85 -3.90
C ALA A 100 -22.03 -1.37 -5.36
N GLY A 101 -20.87 -1.79 -5.88
CA GLY A 101 -20.74 -2.40 -7.22
C GLY A 101 -20.45 -1.39 -8.32
N SER A 102 -19.66 -0.37 -8.04
CA SER A 102 -19.27 0.62 -9.05
C SER A 102 -17.79 1.04 -8.99
N ILE A 103 -17.30 1.65 -10.08
CA ILE A 103 -16.03 2.36 -10.14
C ILE A 103 -16.34 3.78 -10.61
N VAL A 104 -16.02 4.78 -9.78
CA VAL A 104 -16.19 6.19 -10.12
C VAL A 104 -14.90 6.69 -10.75
N MET A 105 -15.01 7.24 -11.97
CA MET A 105 -13.89 7.87 -12.69
C MET A 105 -13.93 9.38 -12.48
N PHE A 106 -12.79 9.99 -12.17
CA PHE A 106 -12.71 11.43 -11.93
C PHE A 106 -11.46 12.05 -12.55
N ASP A 107 -11.48 13.36 -12.74
CA ASP A 107 -10.36 14.15 -13.25
C ASP A 107 -9.46 14.61 -12.10
N LEU A 108 -8.15 14.29 -12.15
CA LEU A 108 -7.20 14.61 -11.09
C LEU A 108 -6.92 16.11 -10.92
N LYS A 109 -7.22 16.95 -11.91
CA LYS A 109 -6.96 18.40 -11.84
C LYS A 109 -8.13 19.16 -11.24
N THR A 110 -9.35 18.75 -11.63
CA THR A 110 -10.59 19.45 -11.24
C THR A 110 -11.35 18.74 -10.14
N ASN A 111 -11.02 17.47 -9.85
CA ASN A 111 -11.74 16.55 -8.96
C ASN A 111 -13.20 16.28 -9.39
N ALA A 112 -13.54 16.62 -10.62
CA ALA A 112 -14.87 16.39 -11.17
C ALA A 112 -15.08 14.93 -11.55
N VAL A 113 -16.24 14.36 -11.22
CA VAL A 113 -16.66 13.03 -11.69
C VAL A 113 -16.83 13.07 -13.20
N LEU A 114 -16.19 12.15 -13.91
CA LEU A 114 -16.22 11.98 -15.35
C LEU A 114 -17.28 10.96 -15.78
N GLY A 115 -17.49 9.93 -14.96
CA GLY A 115 -18.44 8.85 -15.21
C GLY A 115 -18.35 7.77 -14.15
N THR A 116 -19.31 6.85 -14.19
CA THR A 116 -19.39 5.69 -13.30
C THR A 116 -19.51 4.42 -14.13
N VAL A 117 -18.73 3.41 -13.80
CA VAL A 117 -18.70 2.10 -14.46
C VAL A 117 -19.32 1.08 -13.51
N VAL A 118 -20.24 0.26 -14.02
CA VAL A 118 -20.81 -0.85 -13.23
C VAL A 118 -19.69 -1.88 -13.01
N ALA A 119 -19.46 -2.21 -11.75
CA ALA A 119 -18.48 -3.19 -11.29
C ALA A 119 -19.15 -4.50 -10.83
N LYS A 120 -18.58 -5.15 -9.84
CA LYS A 120 -19.15 -6.30 -9.14
C LYS A 120 -19.26 -5.96 -7.65
N ASP A 121 -20.08 -6.72 -6.96
CA ASP A 121 -20.35 -6.53 -5.54
C ASP A 121 -19.05 -6.54 -4.72
N ASP A 122 -18.99 -5.65 -3.73
CA ASP A 122 -17.84 -5.46 -2.84
C ASP A 122 -16.56 -5.11 -3.63
N ALA A 123 -16.65 -4.10 -4.52
CA ALA A 123 -15.50 -3.54 -5.23
C ALA A 123 -14.62 -2.79 -4.21
N ASP A 124 -13.50 -3.40 -3.82
CA ASP A 124 -12.66 -3.05 -2.67
C ASP A 124 -11.25 -2.60 -3.11
N GLY A 125 -10.24 -3.42 -2.94
CA GLY A 125 -8.86 -3.08 -3.30
C GLY A 125 -8.72 -2.69 -4.78
N ILE A 126 -8.08 -1.55 -5.05
CA ILE A 126 -7.93 -1.02 -6.41
C ILE A 126 -6.48 -0.58 -6.66
N VAL A 127 -5.93 -0.95 -7.81
CA VAL A 127 -4.61 -0.51 -8.26
C VAL A 127 -4.59 -0.24 -9.76
N TYR A 128 -3.63 0.56 -10.20
CA TYR A 128 -3.32 0.77 -11.61
C TYR A 128 -2.05 0.02 -12.01
N ASP A 129 -2.12 -0.80 -13.03
CA ASP A 129 -0.94 -1.40 -13.67
C ASP A 129 -0.55 -0.64 -14.92
N LYS A 130 0.54 0.12 -14.81
CA LYS A 130 1.06 0.93 -15.92
C LYS A 130 1.53 0.08 -17.10
N SER A 131 1.99 -1.15 -16.85
CA SER A 131 2.52 -2.04 -17.91
C SER A 131 1.46 -2.49 -18.89
N THR A 132 0.23 -2.66 -18.42
CA THR A 132 -0.92 -3.07 -19.22
C THR A 132 -1.90 -1.94 -19.52
N GLY A 133 -1.79 -0.80 -18.80
CA GLY A 133 -2.74 0.31 -18.87
C GLY A 133 -4.10 -0.03 -18.24
N LEU A 134 -4.14 -1.01 -17.34
CA LEU A 134 -5.37 -1.47 -16.71
C LEU A 134 -5.50 -0.96 -15.27
N VAL A 135 -6.69 -0.57 -14.91
CA VAL A 135 -7.15 -0.46 -13.52
C VAL A 135 -7.72 -1.81 -13.11
N LEU A 136 -7.28 -2.32 -11.98
CA LEU A 136 -7.60 -3.63 -11.43
C LEU A 136 -8.35 -3.44 -10.13
N VAL A 137 -9.46 -4.14 -9.96
CA VAL A 137 -10.28 -4.07 -8.74
C VAL A 137 -10.58 -5.46 -8.23
N ALA A 138 -10.25 -5.70 -6.97
CA ALA A 138 -10.64 -6.88 -6.23
C ALA A 138 -12.10 -6.71 -5.78
N CYS A 139 -12.97 -7.66 -6.11
CA CYS A 139 -14.37 -7.65 -5.71
C CYS A 139 -14.61 -8.80 -4.72
N GLY A 140 -14.64 -8.46 -3.42
CA GLY A 140 -14.57 -9.39 -2.31
C GLY A 140 -15.70 -10.41 -2.30
N ASP A 141 -16.92 -9.95 -2.25
CA ASP A 141 -18.10 -10.82 -2.17
C ASP A 141 -18.40 -11.55 -3.49
N ALA A 142 -18.01 -10.94 -4.62
CA ALA A 142 -18.12 -11.58 -5.93
C ALA A 142 -17.01 -12.63 -6.19
N GLY A 143 -15.92 -12.62 -5.43
CA GLY A 143 -14.79 -13.57 -5.59
C GLY A 143 -13.98 -13.40 -6.87
N VAL A 144 -13.98 -12.20 -7.47
CA VAL A 144 -13.39 -11.95 -8.79
C VAL A 144 -12.41 -10.78 -8.79
N LEU A 145 -11.53 -10.79 -9.77
CA LEU A 145 -10.76 -9.63 -10.20
C LEU A 145 -11.40 -9.05 -11.46
N ILE A 146 -11.76 -7.78 -11.43
CA ILE A 146 -12.19 -7.06 -12.61
C ILE A 146 -11.09 -6.14 -13.12
N THR A 147 -11.12 -5.86 -14.42
CA THR A 147 -10.19 -4.96 -15.09
C THR A 147 -10.94 -3.95 -15.95
N LEU A 148 -10.40 -2.74 -16.01
CA LEU A 148 -10.92 -1.63 -16.80
C LEU A 148 -9.75 -0.93 -17.46
N LYS A 149 -9.86 -0.58 -18.76
CA LYS A 149 -8.86 0.25 -19.41
C LYS A 149 -8.84 1.66 -18.80
N ALA A 150 -7.68 2.11 -18.37
CA ALA A 150 -7.53 3.43 -17.75
C ALA A 150 -7.85 4.59 -18.72
N ASP A 151 -7.67 4.39 -20.02
CA ASP A 151 -7.96 5.35 -21.09
C ASP A 151 -9.39 5.25 -21.66
N ALA A 152 -10.23 4.35 -21.15
CA ALA A 152 -11.61 4.19 -21.61
C ALA A 152 -12.40 5.50 -21.55
N ASP A 153 -13.33 5.71 -22.49
CA ASP A 153 -14.23 6.85 -22.45
C ASP A 153 -15.18 6.72 -21.24
N PRO A 154 -15.16 7.69 -20.30
CA PRO A 154 -15.96 7.59 -19.08
C PRO A 154 -17.47 7.42 -19.28
N LYS A 155 -17.98 7.81 -20.44
CA LYS A 155 -19.42 7.71 -20.78
C LYS A 155 -19.83 6.33 -21.28
N THR A 156 -18.88 5.55 -21.79
CA THR A 156 -19.14 4.26 -22.41
C THR A 156 -18.27 3.13 -21.86
N ALA A 157 -17.45 3.45 -20.86
CA ALA A 157 -16.56 2.50 -20.23
C ALA A 157 -17.32 1.31 -19.62
N VAL A 158 -16.77 0.12 -19.81
CA VAL A 158 -17.26 -1.14 -19.23
C VAL A 158 -16.06 -1.94 -18.74
N ILE A 159 -16.31 -2.76 -17.72
CA ILE A 159 -15.30 -3.72 -17.25
C ILE A 159 -15.12 -4.84 -18.29
N ASP A 160 -13.94 -5.42 -18.33
CA ASP A 160 -13.71 -6.66 -19.05
C ASP A 160 -14.41 -7.84 -18.36
N THR A 161 -14.45 -9.01 -19.02
CA THR A 161 -14.95 -10.25 -18.40
C THR A 161 -14.20 -10.51 -17.09
N PRO A 162 -14.89 -10.68 -15.95
CA PRO A 162 -14.24 -10.93 -14.67
C PRO A 162 -13.35 -12.17 -14.66
N ILE A 163 -12.32 -12.17 -13.85
CA ILE A 163 -11.42 -13.29 -13.64
C ILE A 163 -11.79 -13.93 -12.29
N GLU A 164 -12.27 -15.17 -12.31
CA GLU A 164 -12.59 -15.94 -11.11
C GLU A 164 -11.31 -16.26 -10.33
N LEU A 165 -11.26 -15.85 -9.05
CA LEU A 165 -10.09 -16.03 -8.21
C LEU A 165 -10.16 -17.27 -7.31
N GLY A 166 -11.34 -17.82 -7.11
CA GLY A 166 -11.55 -19.01 -6.28
C GLY A 166 -11.58 -18.75 -4.77
N GLY A 167 -11.71 -17.51 -4.36
CA GLY A 167 -11.80 -17.10 -2.95
C GLY A 167 -12.19 -15.63 -2.82
N LYS A 168 -12.24 -15.12 -1.59
CA LYS A 168 -12.55 -13.71 -1.29
C LYS A 168 -11.28 -12.86 -1.43
N PRO A 169 -11.14 -12.06 -2.53
CA PRO A 169 -10.01 -11.16 -2.66
C PRO A 169 -10.12 -9.96 -1.73
N GLU A 170 -8.97 -9.51 -1.23
CA GLU A 170 -8.80 -8.33 -0.41
C GLU A 170 -7.92 -7.31 -1.16
N PHE A 171 -6.64 -7.25 -0.86
CA PHE A 171 -5.72 -6.32 -1.51
C PHE A 171 -4.90 -6.99 -2.61
N LEU A 172 -4.33 -6.17 -3.51
CA LEU A 172 -3.58 -6.64 -4.67
C LEU A 172 -2.31 -5.81 -4.91
N ALA A 173 -1.33 -6.44 -5.55
CA ALA A 173 -0.07 -5.80 -5.94
C ALA A 173 0.33 -6.24 -7.35
N VAL A 174 0.82 -5.30 -8.17
CA VAL A 174 1.25 -5.55 -9.56
C VAL A 174 2.78 -5.57 -9.67
N ASP A 175 3.32 -6.45 -10.51
CA ASP A 175 4.76 -6.53 -10.72
C ASP A 175 5.30 -5.56 -11.78
N GLY A 176 4.43 -4.81 -12.45
CA GLY A 176 4.81 -3.92 -13.54
C GLY A 176 5.26 -4.65 -14.82
N ALA A 177 5.08 -5.97 -14.88
CA ALA A 177 5.42 -6.82 -16.02
C ALA A 177 4.23 -7.66 -16.52
N GLY A 178 3.03 -7.40 -16.00
CA GLY A 178 1.78 -8.01 -16.43
C GLY A 178 1.27 -9.11 -15.51
N LYS A 179 1.82 -9.27 -14.30
CA LYS A 179 1.24 -10.11 -13.28
C LYS A 179 0.66 -9.28 -12.15
N VAL A 180 -0.41 -9.77 -11.57
CA VAL A 180 -0.96 -9.28 -10.31
C VAL A 180 -1.06 -10.40 -9.30
N TYR A 181 -0.74 -10.06 -8.05
CA TYR A 181 -0.86 -10.91 -6.87
C TYR A 181 -2.06 -10.42 -6.07
N VAL A 182 -2.92 -11.33 -5.64
CA VAL A 182 -4.17 -10.99 -4.93
C VAL A 182 -4.29 -11.85 -3.69
N ASN A 183 -4.40 -11.22 -2.53
CA ASN A 183 -4.69 -11.94 -1.28
C ASN A 183 -6.11 -12.51 -1.32
N LEU A 184 -6.26 -13.79 -0.98
CA LEU A 184 -7.54 -14.46 -0.77
C LEU A 184 -7.70 -14.75 0.72
N GLU A 185 -8.44 -13.87 1.41
CA GLU A 185 -8.54 -13.89 2.88
C GLU A 185 -9.11 -15.21 3.41
N ASP A 186 -10.16 -15.73 2.77
CA ASP A 186 -10.89 -16.94 3.18
C ASP A 186 -10.21 -18.27 2.81
N LYS A 187 -9.13 -18.19 2.01
CA LYS A 187 -8.38 -19.37 1.52
C LYS A 187 -6.97 -19.48 2.09
N ASP A 188 -6.51 -18.48 2.84
CA ASP A 188 -5.11 -18.42 3.30
C ASP A 188 -4.11 -18.54 2.15
N GLN A 189 -4.38 -17.84 1.04
CA GLN A 189 -3.61 -17.93 -0.20
C GLN A 189 -3.38 -16.57 -0.84
N VAL A 190 -2.39 -16.53 -1.75
CA VAL A 190 -2.22 -15.48 -2.76
C VAL A 190 -2.52 -16.08 -4.11
N ALA A 191 -3.46 -15.53 -4.85
CA ALA A 191 -3.68 -15.85 -6.25
C ALA A 191 -2.68 -15.08 -7.12
N VAL A 192 -2.06 -15.76 -8.08
CA VAL A 192 -1.17 -15.17 -9.09
C VAL A 192 -1.91 -15.15 -10.41
N VAL A 193 -2.12 -13.96 -10.97
CA VAL A 193 -2.88 -13.79 -12.21
C VAL A 193 -1.99 -13.19 -13.30
N ASP A 194 -2.01 -13.78 -14.48
CA ASP A 194 -1.43 -13.20 -15.68
C ASP A 194 -2.50 -12.33 -16.36
N LEU A 195 -2.23 -11.04 -16.44
CA LEU A 195 -3.17 -10.04 -16.98
C LEU A 195 -3.32 -10.13 -18.49
N LYS A 196 -2.28 -10.59 -19.20
CA LYS A 196 -2.30 -10.74 -20.66
C LYS A 196 -3.18 -11.91 -21.10
N THR A 197 -3.05 -13.04 -20.43
CA THR A 197 -3.85 -14.25 -20.75
C THR A 197 -5.14 -14.30 -19.96
N ARG A 198 -5.30 -13.42 -18.93
CA ARG A 198 -6.45 -13.33 -18.03
C ARG A 198 -6.72 -14.65 -17.29
N LYS A 199 -5.64 -15.29 -16.82
CA LYS A 199 -5.71 -16.59 -16.15
C LYS A 199 -5.04 -16.55 -14.79
N VAL A 200 -5.64 -17.23 -13.84
CA VAL A 200 -4.97 -17.58 -12.59
C VAL A 200 -3.91 -18.63 -12.90
N LEU A 201 -2.66 -18.32 -12.61
CA LEU A 201 -1.51 -19.19 -12.83
C LEU A 201 -1.26 -20.11 -11.65
N ALA A 202 -1.49 -19.62 -10.43
CA ALA A 202 -1.23 -20.34 -9.19
C ALA A 202 -2.04 -19.79 -8.02
N HIS A 203 -2.20 -20.63 -6.99
CA HIS A 203 -2.60 -20.22 -5.64
C HIS A 203 -1.48 -20.64 -4.69
N TRP A 204 -0.85 -19.69 -4.04
CA TRP A 204 0.25 -19.91 -3.12
C TRP A 204 -0.23 -19.85 -1.67
N PRO A 205 -0.02 -20.90 -0.86
CA PRO A 205 -0.41 -20.87 0.54
C PRO A 205 0.45 -19.89 1.33
N VAL A 206 -0.16 -19.14 2.25
CA VAL A 206 0.52 -18.16 3.10
C VAL A 206 0.97 -18.73 4.45
N ALA A 207 0.98 -20.06 4.63
CA ALA A 207 1.51 -20.65 5.86
C ALA A 207 2.97 -20.20 6.12
N PRO A 208 3.37 -19.83 7.36
CA PRO A 208 2.67 -20.01 8.64
C PRO A 208 1.74 -18.85 9.04
N GLY A 209 1.35 -17.97 8.13
CA GLY A 209 0.30 -16.96 8.31
C GLY A 209 -1.06 -17.50 7.89
N GLY A 210 -2.08 -16.64 7.94
CA GLY A 210 -3.44 -16.90 7.48
C GLY A 210 -4.27 -15.64 7.51
N SER A 211 -5.43 -15.64 6.84
CA SER A 211 -6.28 -14.46 6.65
C SER A 211 -5.46 -13.27 6.10
N PRO A 212 -4.84 -13.43 4.89
CA PRO A 212 -4.00 -12.39 4.30
C PRO A 212 -4.86 -11.22 3.82
N VAL A 213 -4.43 -9.98 4.14
CA VAL A 213 -5.17 -8.75 3.82
C VAL A 213 -4.28 -7.69 3.18
N GLY A 214 -3.35 -7.08 3.90
CA GLY A 214 -2.41 -6.12 3.32
C GLY A 214 -1.43 -6.80 2.36
N LEU A 215 -1.11 -6.16 1.24
CA LEU A 215 -0.16 -6.67 0.25
C LEU A 215 0.66 -5.53 -0.36
N SER A 216 1.95 -5.72 -0.43
CA SER A 216 2.87 -4.87 -1.19
C SER A 216 3.99 -5.69 -1.82
N ILE A 217 4.73 -5.10 -2.76
CA ILE A 217 5.72 -5.81 -3.56
C ILE A 217 7.03 -5.04 -3.68
N ASP A 218 8.14 -5.77 -3.56
CA ASP A 218 9.46 -5.40 -4.05
C ASP A 218 9.67 -6.10 -5.39
N THR A 219 9.57 -5.35 -6.47
CA THR A 219 9.71 -5.88 -7.83
C THR A 219 11.17 -6.16 -8.20
N GLU A 220 12.13 -5.54 -7.54
CA GLU A 220 13.56 -5.71 -7.81
C GLU A 220 14.09 -7.02 -7.21
N LYS A 221 13.71 -7.31 -5.95
CA LYS A 221 14.14 -8.53 -5.26
C LYS A 221 13.13 -9.65 -5.32
N HIS A 222 12.03 -9.46 -6.05
CA HIS A 222 10.97 -10.46 -6.22
C HIS A 222 10.37 -10.90 -4.88
N ARG A 223 9.85 -9.95 -4.08
CA ARG A 223 9.27 -10.20 -2.75
C ARG A 223 7.89 -9.59 -2.60
N LEU A 224 6.96 -10.36 -2.06
CA LEU A 224 5.69 -9.86 -1.53
C LEU A 224 5.81 -9.68 -0.02
N PHE A 225 5.22 -8.62 0.50
CA PHE A 225 5.01 -8.40 1.92
C PHE A 225 3.53 -8.53 2.22
N ILE A 226 3.16 -9.54 3.00
CA ILE A 226 1.78 -9.96 3.21
C ILE A 226 1.42 -9.78 4.67
N GLY A 227 0.44 -8.92 4.95
CA GLY A 227 -0.12 -8.76 6.29
C GLY A 227 -1.18 -9.83 6.56
N CYS A 228 -0.95 -10.66 7.57
CA CYS A 228 -1.83 -11.77 7.97
C CYS A 228 -2.49 -11.49 9.32
N ARG A 229 -3.80 -11.77 9.44
CA ARG A 229 -4.57 -11.53 10.66
C ARG A 229 -4.61 -12.73 11.63
N LYS A 230 -4.33 -13.95 11.16
CA LYS A 230 -4.47 -15.19 11.98
C LYS A 230 -3.41 -16.25 11.63
N PRO A 231 -2.27 -16.30 12.36
CA PRO A 231 -1.81 -15.36 13.41
C PRO A 231 -1.39 -14.02 12.83
N GLN A 232 -1.27 -12.99 13.68
CA GLN A 232 -0.79 -11.66 13.30
C GLN A 232 0.67 -11.74 12.91
N LYS A 233 0.91 -11.70 11.59
CA LYS A 233 2.25 -11.76 11.01
C LYS A 233 2.36 -10.89 9.77
N MET A 234 3.55 -10.38 9.52
CA MET A 234 3.93 -9.98 8.17
C MET A 234 4.80 -11.09 7.59
N LEU A 235 4.41 -11.63 6.45
CA LEU A 235 5.18 -12.61 5.70
C LEU A 235 5.97 -11.93 4.60
N VAL A 236 7.14 -12.49 4.29
CA VAL A 236 7.89 -12.20 3.08
C VAL A 236 7.86 -13.43 2.20
N MET A 237 7.30 -13.30 1.01
CA MET A 237 7.12 -14.40 0.07
C MET A 237 7.85 -14.12 -1.25
N SER A 238 8.54 -15.12 -1.79
CA SER A 238 9.17 -15.03 -3.11
C SER A 238 8.12 -15.02 -4.22
N THR A 239 8.23 -14.07 -5.18
CA THR A 239 7.37 -14.07 -6.38
C THR A 239 7.82 -15.03 -7.47
N ASP A 240 8.98 -15.69 -7.31
CA ASP A 240 9.46 -16.68 -8.27
C ASP A 240 8.75 -18.04 -8.10
N ASP A 241 8.48 -18.43 -6.85
CA ASP A 241 7.97 -19.77 -6.54
C ASP A 241 6.92 -19.83 -5.43
N GLY A 242 6.52 -18.69 -4.86
CA GLY A 242 5.52 -18.60 -3.80
C GLY A 242 5.99 -19.09 -2.42
N LYS A 243 7.30 -19.30 -2.22
CA LYS A 243 7.81 -19.72 -0.91
C LYS A 243 7.88 -18.56 0.06
N VAL A 244 7.44 -18.80 1.30
CA VAL A 244 7.67 -17.87 2.42
C VAL A 244 9.13 -17.94 2.81
N VAL A 245 9.83 -16.81 2.71
CA VAL A 245 11.27 -16.64 3.00
C VAL A 245 11.53 -15.86 4.28
N GLY A 246 10.49 -15.32 4.88
CA GLY A 246 10.55 -14.63 6.18
C GLY A 246 9.16 -14.46 6.78
N ASP A 247 9.11 -14.44 8.11
CA ASP A 247 7.89 -14.14 8.85
C ASP A 247 8.21 -13.37 10.13
N LEU A 248 7.41 -12.37 10.43
CA LEU A 248 7.60 -11.43 11.53
C LEU A 248 6.29 -11.29 12.32
N PRO A 249 6.34 -11.33 13.66
CA PRO A 249 5.17 -10.97 14.46
C PRO A 249 4.87 -9.48 14.31
N ILE A 250 3.60 -9.13 14.20
CA ILE A 250 3.09 -7.76 14.17
C ILE A 250 1.94 -7.59 15.16
N ALA A 251 1.55 -6.36 15.44
CA ALA A 251 0.41 -6.06 16.31
C ALA A 251 -0.94 -6.47 15.67
N VAL A 252 -2.02 -6.37 16.44
CA VAL A 252 -3.35 -6.87 16.03
C VAL A 252 -4.01 -5.94 15.01
N GLY A 253 -4.65 -6.55 14.01
CA GLY A 253 -5.52 -5.87 13.07
C GLY A 253 -4.77 -5.17 11.94
N VAL A 254 -3.82 -5.87 11.32
CA VAL A 254 -3.18 -5.42 10.08
C VAL A 254 -4.21 -5.30 8.96
N ASP A 255 -4.07 -4.26 8.14
CA ASP A 255 -4.88 -4.03 6.95
C ASP A 255 -4.04 -3.57 5.76
N ALA A 256 -2.87 -2.99 5.99
CA ALA A 256 -1.97 -2.58 4.92
C ALA A 256 -0.52 -2.96 5.21
N THR A 257 0.20 -3.26 4.12
CA THR A 257 1.67 -3.29 4.07
C THR A 257 2.15 -2.36 2.98
N ARG A 258 3.38 -1.82 3.13
CA ARG A 258 4.03 -0.98 2.10
C ARG A 258 5.53 -1.30 2.05
N TRP A 259 6.14 -0.95 0.94
CA TRP A 259 7.57 -1.08 0.67
C TRP A 259 8.13 0.24 0.15
N ASP A 260 9.24 0.72 0.71
CA ASP A 260 9.87 2.00 0.32
C ASP A 260 11.13 1.85 -0.55
N GLY A 261 11.45 0.63 -0.98
CA GLY A 261 12.70 0.29 -1.67
C GLY A 261 13.76 -0.26 -0.74
N HIS A 262 13.57 -0.17 0.59
CA HIS A 262 14.53 -0.62 1.60
C HIS A 262 13.88 -1.29 2.81
N GLN A 263 12.76 -0.77 3.29
CA GLN A 263 12.04 -1.24 4.46
C GLN A 263 10.61 -1.65 4.11
N ALA A 264 10.14 -2.71 4.77
CA ALA A 264 8.76 -3.13 4.70
C ALA A 264 7.99 -2.64 5.94
N PHE A 265 6.77 -2.18 5.71
CA PHE A 265 5.90 -1.62 6.75
C PHE A 265 4.62 -2.42 6.88
N ALA A 266 4.13 -2.57 8.11
CA ALA A 266 2.80 -3.10 8.39
C ALA A 266 2.10 -2.22 9.41
N SER A 267 0.96 -1.65 9.03
CA SER A 267 0.11 -0.84 9.91
C SER A 267 -1.01 -1.67 10.52
N THR A 268 -1.36 -1.36 11.76
CA THR A 268 -2.31 -2.18 12.52
C THR A 268 -3.33 -1.34 13.27
N ARG A 269 -4.55 -1.88 13.42
CA ARG A 269 -5.64 -1.22 14.15
C ARG A 269 -5.29 -0.91 15.61
N GLU A 270 -4.41 -1.69 16.22
CA GLU A 270 -3.90 -1.45 17.57
C GLU A 270 -3.04 -0.17 17.66
N GLY A 271 -2.72 0.46 16.55
CA GLY A 271 -1.95 1.69 16.49
C GLY A 271 -0.45 1.49 16.51
N LYS A 272 0.00 0.45 15.85
CA LYS A 272 1.42 0.15 15.68
C LYS A 272 1.76 0.08 14.19
N LEU A 273 2.87 0.70 13.85
CA LEU A 273 3.52 0.58 12.54
C LEU A 273 4.83 -0.19 12.74
N SER A 274 4.85 -1.42 12.26
CA SER A 274 6.06 -2.24 12.25
C SER A 274 6.92 -1.87 11.05
N VAL A 275 8.23 -1.68 11.28
CA VAL A 275 9.24 -1.42 10.26
C VAL A 275 10.19 -2.61 10.23
N ALA A 276 10.34 -3.25 9.09
CA ALA A 276 11.15 -4.44 8.93
C ALA A 276 12.19 -4.30 7.83
N GLU A 277 13.34 -4.93 8.06
CA GLU A 277 14.49 -4.97 7.13
C GLU A 277 15.03 -6.38 6.97
N GLU A 278 15.71 -6.60 5.86
CA GLU A 278 16.52 -7.79 5.65
C GLU A 278 17.95 -7.54 6.13
N LYS A 279 18.39 -8.30 7.14
CA LYS A 279 19.76 -8.24 7.69
C LYS A 279 20.42 -9.62 7.65
N GLY A 280 21.49 -9.72 6.87
CA GLY A 280 22.22 -11.00 6.76
C GLY A 280 21.36 -12.16 6.23
N GLY A 281 20.41 -11.90 5.33
CA GLY A 281 19.50 -12.89 4.77
C GLY A 281 18.32 -13.27 5.68
N LYS A 282 18.11 -12.53 6.76
CA LYS A 282 16.94 -12.70 7.66
C LYS A 282 16.17 -11.41 7.78
N TRP A 283 14.85 -11.54 7.80
CA TRP A 283 13.96 -10.41 8.05
C TRP A 283 13.77 -10.21 9.56
N GLU A 284 13.87 -8.98 10.01
CA GLU A 284 13.66 -8.58 11.41
C GLU A 284 12.92 -7.25 11.52
N THR A 285 12.10 -7.13 12.55
CA THR A 285 11.50 -5.85 12.91
C THR A 285 12.57 -4.98 13.55
N VAL A 286 12.93 -3.87 12.88
CA VAL A 286 13.96 -2.94 13.35
C VAL A 286 13.39 -1.82 14.17
N GLN A 287 12.10 -1.51 13.98
CA GLN A 287 11.40 -0.49 14.74
C GLN A 287 9.91 -0.77 14.82
N THR A 288 9.27 -0.32 15.89
CA THR A 288 7.81 -0.25 16.01
C THR A 288 7.42 1.15 16.46
N VAL A 289 6.73 1.88 15.57
CA VAL A 289 6.25 3.24 15.86
C VAL A 289 4.84 3.16 16.43
N THR A 290 4.58 3.91 17.51
CA THR A 290 3.21 4.05 18.05
C THR A 290 2.50 5.16 17.29
N THR A 291 1.43 4.84 16.57
CA THR A 291 0.72 5.73 15.65
C THR A 291 -0.69 6.11 16.13
N GLY A 292 -1.20 5.41 17.11
CA GLY A 292 -2.54 5.63 17.64
C GLY A 292 -3.56 4.59 17.16
N LEU A 293 -4.59 4.37 17.97
CA LEU A 293 -5.64 3.39 17.70
C LEU A 293 -6.29 3.65 16.33
N GLY A 294 -6.59 2.60 15.58
CA GLY A 294 -7.33 2.68 14.32
C GLY A 294 -6.49 2.91 13.06
N THR A 295 -5.18 3.19 13.16
CA THR A 295 -4.27 3.39 12.01
C THR A 295 -3.99 2.08 11.26
N LYS A 296 -5.04 1.42 10.77
CA LYS A 296 -4.96 0.09 10.14
C LYS A 296 -4.47 0.11 8.69
N THR A 297 -4.86 1.14 7.94
CA THR A 297 -4.45 1.36 6.56
C THR A 297 -3.39 2.45 6.48
N MET A 298 -2.61 2.46 5.41
CA MET A 298 -1.58 3.46 5.15
C MET A 298 -1.25 3.55 3.67
N ASP A 299 -0.65 4.67 3.29
CA ASP A 299 0.12 4.77 2.06
C ASP A 299 1.39 5.59 2.27
N ILE A 300 2.34 5.51 1.34
CA ILE A 300 3.68 6.07 1.48
C ILE A 300 4.05 6.97 0.30
N ASP A 301 4.59 8.14 0.60
CA ASP A 301 5.38 8.93 -0.34
C ASP A 301 6.86 8.53 -0.19
N ASN A 302 7.33 7.70 -1.10
CA ASN A 302 8.71 7.22 -1.10
C ASN A 302 9.74 8.33 -1.33
N ALA A 303 9.38 9.39 -2.08
CA ALA A 303 10.28 10.50 -2.36
C ALA A 303 10.45 11.44 -1.15
N ALA A 304 9.36 11.65 -0.42
CA ALA A 304 9.37 12.47 0.80
C ALA A 304 9.70 11.68 2.07
N HIS A 305 9.79 10.35 2.00
CA HIS A 305 9.90 9.44 3.15
C HIS A 305 8.81 9.72 4.21
N LYS A 306 7.54 9.77 3.75
CA LYS A 306 6.38 10.02 4.61
C LYS A 306 5.32 8.96 4.45
N ILE A 307 4.82 8.47 5.56
CA ILE A 307 3.71 7.51 5.64
C ILE A 307 2.50 8.24 6.21
N TYR A 308 1.35 8.08 5.57
CA TYR A 308 0.09 8.68 5.96
C TYR A 308 -0.86 7.58 6.42
N LEU A 309 -1.39 7.72 7.65
CA LEU A 309 -2.26 6.73 8.28
C LEU A 309 -3.57 7.40 8.71
N PRO A 310 -4.70 7.07 8.08
CA PRO A 310 -6.00 7.59 8.48
C PRO A 310 -6.44 6.95 9.80
N THR A 311 -7.06 7.77 10.67
CA THR A 311 -7.66 7.34 11.93
C THR A 311 -8.71 8.35 12.40
N ALA A 312 -9.28 8.11 13.58
CA ALA A 312 -10.20 9.01 14.29
C ALA A 312 -10.07 8.80 15.80
N GLU A 313 -10.76 9.60 16.59
CA GLU A 313 -11.05 9.20 17.96
C GLU A 313 -12.11 8.12 17.98
N PHE A 314 -12.05 7.23 18.96
CA PHE A 314 -13.01 6.13 19.09
C PHE A 314 -13.80 6.25 20.40
N GLU A 315 -15.04 5.80 20.37
CA GLU A 315 -15.82 5.59 21.58
C GLU A 315 -15.25 4.43 22.40
N GLU A 316 -15.54 4.42 23.71
CA GLU A 316 -15.20 3.27 24.54
C GLU A 316 -15.87 2.00 23.97
N ALA A 317 -15.05 1.06 23.50
CA ALA A 317 -15.57 -0.18 22.96
C ALA A 317 -15.99 -1.13 24.09
N LYS A 318 -17.17 -1.74 23.96
CA LYS A 318 -17.53 -2.90 24.79
C LYS A 318 -16.59 -4.07 24.49
N PRO A 319 -16.26 -4.92 25.47
CA PRO A 319 -15.42 -6.08 25.24
C PRO A 319 -15.90 -6.90 24.02
N GLY A 320 -15.04 -7.11 23.04
CA GLY A 320 -15.33 -7.88 21.81
C GLY A 320 -16.07 -7.09 20.71
N ALA A 321 -16.47 -5.84 20.93
CA ALA A 321 -17.05 -5.01 19.89
C ALA A 321 -15.96 -4.30 19.06
N ARG A 322 -16.27 -4.01 17.80
CA ARG A 322 -15.41 -3.14 16.98
C ARG A 322 -15.49 -1.71 17.52
N PRO A 323 -14.36 -0.99 17.65
CA PRO A 323 -14.35 0.42 18.02
C PRO A 323 -15.18 1.23 17.00
N VAL A 324 -16.01 2.15 17.51
CA VAL A 324 -16.80 3.07 16.68
C VAL A 324 -16.08 4.41 16.66
N ALA A 325 -15.81 4.93 15.47
CA ALA A 325 -15.20 6.24 15.31
C ALA A 325 -16.19 7.33 15.72
N LYS A 326 -15.72 8.30 16.50
CA LYS A 326 -16.51 9.51 16.85
C LYS A 326 -16.63 10.39 15.61
N GLN A 327 -17.84 10.88 15.36
CA GLN A 327 -18.09 11.81 14.25
C GLN A 327 -17.25 13.09 14.38
N GLY A 328 -16.80 13.62 13.25
CA GLY A 328 -16.03 14.86 13.19
C GLY A 328 -14.60 14.78 13.72
N THR A 329 -14.10 13.61 14.11
CA THR A 329 -12.76 13.45 14.69
C THR A 329 -11.75 12.80 13.75
N PHE A 330 -12.06 12.70 12.47
CA PHE A 330 -11.16 12.09 11.48
C PHE A 330 -9.82 12.82 11.43
N MET A 331 -8.75 12.03 11.41
CA MET A 331 -7.36 12.51 11.44
C MET A 331 -6.49 11.70 10.47
N ILE A 332 -5.37 12.29 10.08
CA ILE A 332 -4.28 11.59 9.39
C ILE A 332 -3.01 11.76 10.20
N VAL A 333 -2.46 10.65 10.68
CA VAL A 333 -1.15 10.61 11.33
C VAL A 333 -0.08 10.58 10.24
N VAL A 334 0.89 11.49 10.33
CA VAL A 334 2.03 11.56 9.42
C VAL A 334 3.26 11.04 10.15
N VAL A 335 3.82 9.97 9.63
CA VAL A 335 5.09 9.38 10.10
C VAL A 335 6.16 9.71 9.09
N GLY A 336 7.24 10.32 9.53
CA GLY A 336 8.37 10.69 8.70
C GLY A 336 9.68 10.10 9.23
N ARG A 337 10.72 10.17 8.40
CA ARG A 337 12.06 9.67 8.73
C ARG A 337 12.95 10.85 9.16
N ARG A 338 13.60 10.76 10.32
CA ARG A 338 14.55 11.75 10.85
C ARG A 338 15.99 11.33 10.63
#